data_be1fe1c9ec72bfc28c2e125d7d3082d6
#
_entry.id   be1fe1c9ec72bfc28c2e125d7d3082d6
#
_cell.length_a   1.000
_cell.length_b   1.000
_cell.length_c   1.000
_cell.angle_alpha   90.00
_cell.angle_beta   90.00
_cell.angle_gamma   90.00
#
_symmetry.space_group_name_H-M   'P 1'
#
loop_
_entity.id
_entity.type
_entity.pdbx_description
1 polymer ?
#
loop_
_entity_poly.entity_id
_entity_poly.type
_entity_poly.pdbx_seq_one_letter_code
_entity_poly.pdbx_strand_id
1 'polypeptide(L)'
;MAEESFLATVVQSTGSWYEVMYGSERLQCRIRGKLRLKGVRSTNPVVVGDRVRCEKDDQGSYVIVGIEPRRNYIIRRASNLSKESHIIASNIDQALLVVTLFSPETATEFIDRFLVTCEAYKVPVTILLAKIDLARTQPQAVEEFHSIYESAGYRIVEVSATEGEGVQEVREMLRGKTTLLSGNSGVGKSTLVAAVEPGLDIRTGEISQSHNKGKHTTTFSTMYPLSDGGYIIDTPGIKGFGLIDIEDAELAHYFPEMMRYLPDCKFYNCSHTHEPHCAVVEAVKRGEIAYPRYESYLKIMDEDDKYRK
;
A
#
# COMPACT_ATOMS: atom_id res chain seq x y z
N MET A 1 -10.26 -28.16 31.18
CA MET A 1 -10.86 -26.81 31.12
C MET A 1 -10.59 -26.31 29.75
N ALA A 2 -11.61 -25.82 29.02
CA ALA A 2 -11.36 -25.22 27.71
C ALA A 2 -10.46 -23.97 27.92
N GLU A 3 -9.28 -23.95 27.31
CA GLU A 3 -8.40 -22.80 27.36
C GLU A 3 -9.16 -21.61 26.70
N GLU A 4 -9.21 -20.51 27.43
CA GLU A 4 -9.94 -19.30 26.99
C GLU A 4 -9.18 -18.69 25.79
N SER A 5 -9.74 -18.84 24.60
CA SER A 5 -9.16 -18.27 23.40
C SER A 5 -9.46 -16.77 23.33
N PHE A 6 -8.52 -15.96 22.87
CA PHE A 6 -8.67 -14.52 22.70
C PHE A 6 -8.29 -14.08 21.29
N LEU A 7 -8.81 -12.93 20.85
CA LEU A 7 -8.46 -12.32 19.56
C LEU A 7 -7.37 -11.27 19.75
N ALA A 8 -6.35 -11.32 18.90
CA ALA A 8 -5.25 -10.38 18.89
C ALA A 8 -4.91 -9.94 17.45
N THR A 9 -4.19 -8.83 17.30
CA THR A 9 -3.74 -8.32 15.99
C THR A 9 -2.25 -8.56 15.83
N VAL A 10 -1.83 -9.14 14.72
CA VAL A 10 -0.42 -9.36 14.40
C VAL A 10 0.24 -8.03 14.04
N VAL A 11 1.27 -7.64 14.80
CA VAL A 11 2.01 -6.38 14.57
C VAL A 11 3.41 -6.61 14.02
N GLN A 12 3.96 -7.82 14.17
CA GLN A 12 5.25 -8.18 13.59
C GLN A 12 5.31 -9.67 13.26
N SER A 13 5.98 -10.02 12.18
CA SER A 13 6.27 -11.40 11.79
C SER A 13 7.77 -11.54 11.50
N THR A 14 8.40 -12.55 12.08
CA THR A 14 9.80 -12.91 11.81
C THR A 14 9.94 -14.28 11.15
N GLY A 15 8.82 -14.77 10.57
CA GLY A 15 8.74 -16.07 9.90
C GLY A 15 8.43 -17.25 10.84
N SER A 16 9.04 -17.33 12.01
CA SER A 16 8.79 -18.39 13.00
C SER A 16 8.08 -17.89 14.24
N TRP A 17 8.16 -16.60 14.52
CA TRP A 17 7.55 -15.93 15.65
C TRP A 17 6.71 -14.76 15.17
N TYR A 18 5.64 -14.53 15.91
CA TYR A 18 4.70 -13.44 15.67
C TYR A 18 4.55 -12.64 16.94
N GLU A 19 4.66 -11.32 16.83
CA GLU A 19 4.25 -10.43 17.90
C GLU A 19 2.81 -10.01 17.63
N VAL A 20 1.96 -10.15 18.62
CA VAL A 20 0.55 -9.79 18.56
C VAL A 20 0.19 -8.78 19.64
N MET A 21 -0.75 -7.90 19.33
CA MET A 21 -1.34 -6.95 20.29
C MET A 21 -2.65 -7.52 20.81
N TYR A 22 -2.74 -7.67 22.12
CA TYR A 22 -3.97 -7.98 22.85
C TYR A 22 -4.29 -6.85 23.83
N GLY A 23 -5.24 -5.99 23.49
CA GLY A 23 -5.43 -4.71 24.19
C GLY A 23 -4.18 -3.84 24.06
N SER A 24 -3.54 -3.48 25.18
CA SER A 24 -2.28 -2.75 25.24
C SER A 24 -1.03 -3.64 25.39
N GLU A 25 -1.22 -4.96 25.53
CA GLU A 25 -0.13 -5.90 25.74
C GLU A 25 0.43 -6.46 24.44
N ARG A 26 1.76 -6.58 24.36
CA ARG A 26 2.47 -7.28 23.30
C ARG A 26 2.80 -8.70 23.75
N LEU A 27 2.34 -9.68 22.99
CA LEU A 27 2.54 -11.10 23.27
C LEU A 27 3.32 -11.75 22.13
N GLN A 28 4.26 -12.62 22.49
CA GLN A 28 5.01 -13.43 21.53
C GLN A 28 4.27 -14.75 21.30
N CYS A 29 3.96 -15.05 20.04
CA CYS A 29 3.20 -16.23 19.64
C CYS A 29 3.95 -17.07 18.62
N ARG A 30 3.64 -18.38 18.60
CA ARG A 30 3.98 -19.30 17.51
C ARG A 30 2.71 -19.79 16.83
N ILE A 31 2.82 -20.35 15.64
CA ILE A 31 1.69 -21.03 15.00
C ILE A 31 1.58 -22.46 15.51
N ARG A 32 0.37 -22.89 15.91
CA ARG A 32 0.09 -24.29 16.23
C ARG A 32 -0.07 -25.11 14.95
N GLY A 33 0.91 -25.94 14.61
CA GLY A 33 0.85 -26.85 13.46
C GLY A 33 0.86 -26.13 12.10
N LYS A 34 0.30 -26.80 11.07
CA LYS A 34 0.18 -26.23 9.71
C LYS A 34 -1.16 -25.52 9.55
N LEU A 35 -1.23 -24.23 9.92
CA LEU A 35 -2.35 -23.38 9.54
C LEU A 35 -2.31 -23.15 8.03
N ARG A 36 -3.21 -23.81 7.29
CA ARG A 36 -3.39 -23.59 5.84
C ARG A 36 -4.61 -22.70 5.66
N LEU A 37 -4.38 -21.50 5.11
CA LEU A 37 -5.48 -20.69 4.55
C LEU A 37 -5.98 -21.39 3.28
N LYS A 38 -7.27 -21.74 3.24
CA LYS A 38 -7.90 -22.28 2.03
C LYS A 38 -7.79 -21.20 0.92
N GLY A 39 -7.11 -21.54 -0.16
CA GLY A 39 -7.06 -20.71 -1.37
C GLY A 39 -5.86 -19.76 -1.51
N VAL A 40 -4.99 -19.60 -0.51
CA VAL A 40 -3.80 -18.76 -0.62
C VAL A 40 -2.55 -19.63 -0.62
N ARG A 41 -1.84 -19.66 -1.76
CA ARG A 41 -0.50 -20.26 -1.86
C ARG A 41 0.53 -19.24 -1.34
N SER A 42 0.64 -19.07 -0.04
CA SER A 42 1.64 -18.21 0.58
C SER A 42 2.56 -19.03 1.47
N THR A 43 3.85 -18.73 1.41
CA THR A 43 4.87 -19.32 2.30
C THR A 43 4.72 -18.85 3.74
N ASN A 44 4.10 -17.68 3.96
CA ASN A 44 3.81 -17.14 5.29
C ASN A 44 2.29 -16.99 5.48
N PRO A 45 1.65 -17.92 6.22
CA PRO A 45 0.19 -17.91 6.37
C PRO A 45 -0.33 -16.74 7.21
N VAL A 46 0.48 -16.21 8.14
CA VAL A 46 0.13 -15.10 9.03
C VAL A 46 0.97 -13.89 8.69
N VAL A 47 0.30 -12.75 8.50
CA VAL A 47 0.93 -11.48 8.11
C VAL A 47 0.53 -10.36 9.05
N VAL A 48 1.25 -9.26 8.99
CA VAL A 48 0.95 -8.04 9.75
C VAL A 48 -0.46 -7.54 9.41
N GLY A 49 -1.21 -7.16 10.43
CA GLY A 49 -2.62 -6.75 10.32
C GLY A 49 -3.63 -7.90 10.44
N ASP A 50 -3.18 -9.17 10.41
CA ASP A 50 -4.10 -10.28 10.63
C ASP A 50 -4.71 -10.25 12.04
N ARG A 51 -6.01 -10.50 12.12
CA ARG A 51 -6.67 -10.82 13.38
C ARG A 51 -6.57 -12.32 13.61
N VAL A 52 -5.94 -12.70 14.70
CA VAL A 52 -5.64 -14.08 15.02
C VAL A 52 -6.29 -14.50 16.33
N ARG A 53 -6.71 -15.76 16.38
CA ARG A 53 -7.17 -16.39 17.60
C ARG A 53 -5.98 -17.06 18.28
N CYS A 54 -5.73 -16.67 19.51
CA CYS A 54 -4.62 -17.16 20.33
C CYS A 54 -5.13 -17.94 21.54
N GLU A 55 -4.33 -18.91 21.99
CA GLU A 55 -4.52 -19.71 23.20
C GLU A 55 -3.18 -19.82 23.94
N LYS A 56 -3.21 -20.19 25.22
CA LYS A 56 -2.02 -20.68 25.93
C LYS A 56 -1.89 -22.19 25.72
N ASP A 57 -0.69 -22.67 25.43
CA ASP A 57 -0.40 -24.10 25.40
C ASP A 57 -0.12 -24.63 26.83
N ASP A 58 0.00 -25.96 26.95
CA ASP A 58 0.26 -26.62 28.22
C ASP A 58 1.56 -26.18 28.93
N GLN A 59 2.46 -25.50 28.19
CA GLN A 59 3.73 -24.95 28.70
C GLN A 59 3.61 -23.46 29.05
N GLY A 60 2.41 -22.87 28.90
CA GLY A 60 2.14 -21.48 29.18
C GLY A 60 2.57 -20.51 28.05
N SER A 61 3.00 -21.02 26.88
CA SER A 61 3.35 -20.21 25.70
C SER A 61 2.09 -19.87 24.89
N TYR A 62 2.09 -18.69 24.26
CA TYR A 62 0.98 -18.30 23.39
C TYR A 62 1.14 -18.90 21.99
N VAL A 63 0.04 -19.45 21.48
CA VAL A 63 -0.01 -20.07 20.16
C VAL A 63 -1.17 -19.53 19.35
N ILE A 64 -0.94 -19.26 18.06
CA ILE A 64 -1.97 -18.90 17.10
C ILE A 64 -2.64 -20.19 16.61
N VAL A 65 -3.94 -20.29 16.86
CA VAL A 65 -4.77 -21.46 16.50
C VAL A 65 -5.70 -21.20 15.33
N GLY A 66 -5.93 -19.92 14.96
CA GLY A 66 -6.78 -19.53 13.85
C GLY A 66 -6.49 -18.13 13.34
N ILE A 67 -6.89 -17.88 12.09
CA ILE A 67 -6.82 -16.56 11.45
C ILE A 67 -8.24 -16.19 11.05
N GLU A 68 -8.69 -15.00 11.47
CA GLU A 68 -10.00 -14.47 11.08
C GLU A 68 -10.00 -14.08 9.60
N PRO A 69 -11.15 -14.07 8.92
CA PRO A 69 -11.25 -13.64 7.52
C PRO A 69 -10.66 -12.24 7.32
N ARG A 70 -9.81 -12.12 6.33
CA ARG A 70 -9.24 -10.81 5.92
C ARG A 70 -10.28 -10.01 5.16
N ARG A 71 -10.40 -8.72 5.48
CA ARG A 71 -11.24 -7.77 4.77
C ARG A 71 -10.62 -7.37 3.43
N ASN A 72 -9.32 -7.13 3.45
CA ASN A 72 -8.46 -6.84 2.32
C ASN A 72 -7.01 -7.20 2.67
N TYR A 73 -6.13 -7.11 1.67
CA TYR A 73 -4.69 -7.34 1.86
C TYR A 73 -3.92 -6.70 0.70
N ILE A 74 -2.62 -6.52 0.85
CA ILE A 74 -1.72 -6.11 -0.23
C ILE A 74 -0.67 -7.20 -0.45
N ILE A 75 -0.42 -7.50 -1.73
CA ILE A 75 0.54 -8.52 -2.16
C ILE A 75 1.77 -7.86 -2.77
N ARG A 76 2.90 -8.51 -2.61
CA ARG A 76 4.14 -8.19 -3.33
C ARG A 76 4.59 -9.42 -4.12
N ARG A 77 5.05 -9.20 -5.35
CA ARG A 77 5.72 -10.25 -6.13
C ARG A 77 7.05 -10.59 -5.46
N ALA A 78 7.33 -11.88 -5.26
CA ALA A 78 8.65 -12.32 -4.84
C ALA A 78 9.65 -11.96 -5.97
N SER A 79 10.75 -11.29 -5.60
CA SER A 79 11.82 -10.97 -6.55
C SER A 79 12.39 -12.28 -7.11
N ASN A 80 12.37 -12.40 -8.43
CA ASN A 80 13.11 -13.39 -9.23
C ASN A 80 12.90 -14.87 -8.88
N LEU A 81 12.16 -15.58 -9.70
CA LEU A 81 12.10 -17.06 -9.85
C LEU A 81 11.01 -17.83 -9.12
N SER A 82 10.26 -17.32 -8.18
CA SER A 82 9.11 -18.04 -7.63
C SER A 82 7.79 -17.42 -8.12
N LYS A 83 6.85 -18.27 -8.58
CA LYS A 83 5.46 -17.89 -8.85
C LYS A 83 4.68 -17.63 -7.55
N GLU A 84 5.35 -17.40 -6.43
CA GLU A 84 4.75 -17.22 -5.12
C GLU A 84 4.55 -15.72 -4.85
N SER A 85 3.33 -15.35 -4.56
CA SER A 85 2.98 -14.02 -4.09
C SER A 85 3.09 -13.96 -2.56
N HIS A 86 3.65 -12.88 -2.03
CA HIS A 86 3.74 -12.67 -0.59
C HIS A 86 2.77 -11.57 -0.18
N ILE A 87 1.79 -11.92 0.67
CA ILE A 87 0.98 -10.91 1.32
C ILE A 87 1.87 -10.13 2.27
N ILE A 88 1.85 -8.80 2.13
CA ILE A 88 2.69 -7.88 2.92
C ILE A 88 1.97 -7.47 4.19
N ALA A 89 0.68 -7.15 4.07
CA ALA A 89 -0.17 -6.71 5.15
C ALA A 89 -1.65 -6.99 4.83
N SER A 90 -2.48 -7.04 5.85
CA SER A 90 -3.92 -7.30 5.74
C SER A 90 -4.74 -6.34 6.61
N ASN A 91 -6.06 -6.31 6.38
CA ASN A 91 -7.02 -5.52 7.15
C ASN A 91 -6.68 -4.02 7.22
N ILE A 92 -6.25 -3.47 6.08
CA ILE A 92 -5.83 -2.08 5.91
C ILE A 92 -7.07 -1.21 5.76
N ASP A 93 -7.18 -0.13 6.52
CA ASP A 93 -8.29 0.83 6.43
C ASP A 93 -8.07 1.86 5.33
N GLN A 94 -6.81 2.28 5.14
CA GLN A 94 -6.41 3.26 4.13
C GLN A 94 -4.93 3.15 3.80
N ALA A 95 -4.54 3.72 2.66
CA ALA A 95 -3.15 3.95 2.30
C ALA A 95 -2.88 5.46 2.17
N LEU A 96 -1.74 5.92 2.67
CA LEU A 96 -1.22 7.26 2.47
C LEU A 96 0.02 7.15 1.58
N LEU A 97 -0.08 7.68 0.37
CA LEU A 97 1.03 7.71 -0.59
C LEU A 97 1.74 9.06 -0.51
N VAL A 98 2.94 9.07 0.05
CA VAL A 98 3.77 10.27 0.16
C VAL A 98 4.56 10.48 -1.13
N VAL A 99 4.31 11.58 -1.79
CA VAL A 99 4.92 11.98 -3.05
C VAL A 99 5.52 13.37 -2.97
N THR A 100 6.48 13.67 -3.83
CA THR A 100 7.10 14.99 -3.97
C THR A 100 7.24 15.33 -5.45
N LEU A 101 7.00 16.60 -5.81
CA LEU A 101 7.24 17.09 -7.17
C LEU A 101 8.74 17.31 -7.43
N PHE A 102 9.50 17.63 -6.37
CA PHE A 102 10.93 17.91 -6.45
C PHE A 102 11.68 17.30 -5.27
N SER A 103 12.97 17.02 -5.46
CA SER A 103 13.94 16.69 -4.41
C SER A 103 13.58 15.56 -3.42
N PRO A 104 13.36 14.34 -3.92
CA PRO A 104 13.38 13.82 -5.28
C PRO A 104 12.01 13.93 -5.95
N GLU A 105 11.98 14.01 -7.25
CA GLU A 105 10.75 13.87 -8.03
C GLU A 105 10.18 12.44 -7.89
N THR A 106 8.88 12.35 -7.72
CA THR A 106 8.16 11.08 -7.73
C THR A 106 7.56 10.87 -9.12
N ALA A 107 8.05 9.86 -9.83
CA ALA A 107 7.56 9.57 -11.17
C ALA A 107 6.06 9.22 -11.16
N THR A 108 5.30 9.79 -12.10
CA THR A 108 3.86 9.54 -12.30
C THR A 108 3.54 8.05 -12.38
N GLU A 109 4.36 7.29 -13.10
CA GLU A 109 4.23 5.85 -13.24
C GLU A 109 4.29 5.10 -11.89
N PHE A 110 5.14 5.53 -10.97
CA PHE A 110 5.18 4.95 -9.62
C PHE A 110 3.89 5.25 -8.85
N ILE A 111 3.39 6.49 -8.93
CA ILE A 111 2.14 6.91 -8.28
C ILE A 111 0.99 6.05 -8.83
N ASP A 112 0.86 5.99 -10.15
CA ASP A 112 -0.25 5.31 -10.81
C ASP A 112 -0.26 3.82 -10.56
N ARG A 113 0.90 3.18 -10.57
CA ARG A 113 1.05 1.76 -10.24
C ARG A 113 0.63 1.46 -8.79
N PHE A 114 0.96 2.36 -7.86
CA PHE A 114 0.51 2.23 -6.48
C PHE A 114 -1.00 2.37 -6.37
N LEU A 115 -1.58 3.38 -7.03
CA LEU A 115 -3.02 3.63 -7.02
C LEU A 115 -3.79 2.44 -7.59
N VAL A 116 -3.38 1.93 -8.77
CA VAL A 116 -3.99 0.73 -9.39
C VAL A 116 -3.93 -0.49 -8.46
N THR A 117 -2.79 -0.70 -7.80
CA THR A 117 -2.68 -1.80 -6.82
C THR A 117 -3.67 -1.63 -5.68
N CYS A 118 -3.80 -0.43 -5.13
CA CYS A 118 -4.73 -0.18 -4.04
C CYS A 118 -6.20 -0.32 -4.47
N GLU A 119 -6.56 0.12 -5.68
CA GLU A 119 -7.90 -0.08 -6.26
C GLU A 119 -8.21 -1.58 -6.38
N ALA A 120 -7.29 -2.37 -6.95
CA ALA A 120 -7.46 -3.81 -7.11
C ALA A 120 -7.69 -4.55 -5.78
N TYR A 121 -7.03 -4.10 -4.73
CA TYR A 121 -7.17 -4.69 -3.38
C TYR A 121 -8.15 -3.95 -2.47
N LYS A 122 -8.91 -2.99 -3.00
CA LYS A 122 -9.95 -2.23 -2.28
C LYS A 122 -9.41 -1.52 -1.03
N VAL A 123 -8.26 -0.88 -1.17
CA VAL A 123 -7.64 -0.05 -0.14
C VAL A 123 -7.78 1.41 -0.55
N PRO A 124 -8.59 2.23 0.15
CA PRO A 124 -8.72 3.65 -0.15
C PRO A 124 -7.38 4.38 -0.03
N VAL A 125 -7.07 5.26 -0.99
CA VAL A 125 -5.81 6.01 -1.01
C VAL A 125 -6.05 7.50 -0.87
N THR A 126 -5.20 8.16 -0.07
CA THR A 126 -5.00 9.60 -0.11
C THR A 126 -3.56 9.88 -0.50
N ILE A 127 -3.35 10.80 -1.44
CA ILE A 127 -2.03 11.26 -1.87
C ILE A 127 -1.60 12.39 -0.92
N LEU A 128 -0.43 12.25 -0.30
CA LEU A 128 0.19 13.29 0.49
C LEU A 128 1.25 13.97 -0.36
N LEU A 129 0.96 15.19 -0.86
CA LEU A 129 1.93 16.01 -1.60
C LEU A 129 2.86 16.67 -0.60
N ALA A 130 4.00 16.00 -0.35
CA ALA A 130 4.96 16.39 0.67
C ALA A 130 5.97 17.41 0.15
N LYS A 131 6.64 18.10 1.10
CA LYS A 131 7.57 19.20 0.84
C LYS A 131 6.91 20.32 0.01
N ILE A 132 5.66 20.64 0.34
CA ILE A 132 4.89 21.66 -0.38
C ILE A 132 5.57 23.05 -0.27
N ASP A 133 6.30 23.32 0.82
CA ASP A 133 7.14 24.47 0.99
C ASP A 133 8.13 24.67 -0.17
N LEU A 134 8.73 23.58 -0.67
CA LEU A 134 9.59 23.61 -1.86
C LEU A 134 8.80 23.68 -3.17
N ALA A 135 7.69 22.95 -3.24
CA ALA A 135 6.89 22.86 -4.47
C ALA A 135 6.21 24.20 -4.84
N ARG A 136 5.87 25.05 -3.87
CA ARG A 136 5.26 26.36 -4.08
C ARG A 136 6.14 27.35 -4.84
N THR A 137 7.41 27.06 -5.02
CA THR A 137 8.26 27.83 -5.96
C THR A 137 7.87 27.66 -7.42
N GLN A 138 7.07 26.62 -7.71
CA GLN A 138 6.54 26.29 -9.03
C GLN A 138 5.04 26.00 -8.96
N PRO A 139 4.20 27.02 -8.77
CA PRO A 139 2.76 26.82 -8.50
C PRO A 139 2.03 26.12 -9.65
N GLN A 140 2.44 26.30 -10.88
CA GLN A 140 1.85 25.62 -12.04
C GLN A 140 2.02 24.09 -11.96
N ALA A 141 3.17 23.61 -11.48
CA ALA A 141 3.39 22.17 -11.31
C ALA A 141 2.49 21.59 -10.21
N VAL A 142 2.21 22.35 -9.15
CA VAL A 142 1.26 21.98 -8.10
C VAL A 142 -0.16 21.90 -8.64
N GLU A 143 -0.60 22.94 -9.39
CA GLU A 143 -1.93 22.97 -10.02
C GLU A 143 -2.12 21.83 -11.02
N GLU A 144 -1.10 21.54 -11.83
CA GLU A 144 -1.13 20.43 -12.79
C GLU A 144 -1.25 19.08 -12.06
N PHE A 145 -0.50 18.88 -10.98
CA PHE A 145 -0.57 17.68 -10.18
C PHE A 145 -1.97 17.47 -9.58
N HIS A 146 -2.56 18.51 -9.00
CA HIS A 146 -3.94 18.49 -8.50
C HIS A 146 -4.92 18.15 -9.63
N SER A 147 -4.82 18.82 -10.76
CA SER A 147 -5.70 18.58 -11.91
C SER A 147 -5.68 17.13 -12.37
N ILE A 148 -4.49 16.50 -12.42
CA ILE A 148 -4.32 15.09 -12.84
C ILE A 148 -5.02 14.13 -11.89
N TYR A 149 -4.78 14.25 -10.59
CA TYR A 149 -5.21 13.21 -9.62
C TYR A 149 -6.60 13.47 -9.04
N GLU A 150 -7.00 14.74 -8.85
CA GLU A 150 -8.37 15.07 -8.40
C GLU A 150 -9.40 14.76 -9.48
N SER A 151 -9.10 15.00 -10.77
CA SER A 151 -9.97 14.58 -11.87
C SER A 151 -10.16 13.07 -11.94
N ALA A 152 -9.15 12.30 -11.54
CA ALA A 152 -9.22 10.85 -11.40
C ALA A 152 -10.02 10.40 -10.15
N GLY A 153 -10.32 11.33 -9.21
CA GLY A 153 -11.11 11.08 -8.01
C GLY A 153 -10.29 10.85 -6.74
N TYR A 154 -8.98 11.10 -6.76
CA TYR A 154 -8.14 10.96 -5.58
C TYR A 154 -8.09 12.23 -4.75
N ARG A 155 -8.13 12.05 -3.42
CA ARG A 155 -7.89 13.14 -2.48
C ARG A 155 -6.40 13.43 -2.40
N ILE A 156 -6.04 14.72 -2.42
CA ILE A 156 -4.69 15.20 -2.19
C ILE A 156 -4.69 16.03 -0.90
N VAL A 157 -3.65 15.85 -0.09
CA VAL A 157 -3.36 16.67 1.09
C VAL A 157 -1.94 17.22 0.94
N GLU A 158 -1.81 18.54 0.94
CA GLU A 158 -0.53 19.22 0.91
C GLU A 158 0.12 19.18 2.30
N VAL A 159 1.41 18.80 2.37
CA VAL A 159 2.12 18.62 3.64
C VAL A 159 3.53 19.21 3.59
N SER A 160 3.88 20.01 4.59
CA SER A 160 5.26 20.32 4.95
C SER A 160 5.52 19.86 6.39
N ALA A 161 6.22 18.75 6.56
CA ALA A 161 6.52 18.22 7.88
C ALA A 161 7.50 19.12 8.66
N THR A 162 8.32 19.92 7.96
CA THR A 162 9.28 20.87 8.57
C THR A 162 8.62 22.15 9.02
N GLU A 163 7.57 22.61 8.34
CA GLU A 163 6.81 23.81 8.68
C GLU A 163 5.54 23.53 9.50
N GLY A 164 5.19 22.23 9.65
CA GLY A 164 4.01 21.79 10.37
C GLY A 164 2.70 21.88 9.58
N GLU A 165 2.76 22.27 8.30
CA GLU A 165 1.59 22.39 7.45
C GLU A 165 1.03 21.02 7.09
N GLY A 166 -0.31 20.84 7.18
CA GLY A 166 -1.01 19.59 6.90
C GLY A 166 -0.79 18.47 7.93
N VAL A 167 0.17 18.63 8.87
CA VAL A 167 0.53 17.59 9.85
C VAL A 167 -0.64 17.20 10.75
N GLN A 168 -1.43 18.19 11.20
CA GLN A 168 -2.58 17.93 12.05
C GLN A 168 -3.68 17.16 11.29
N GLU A 169 -3.90 17.48 10.02
CA GLU A 169 -4.84 16.76 9.17
C GLU A 169 -4.43 15.29 8.99
N VAL A 170 -3.14 15.04 8.72
CA VAL A 170 -2.60 13.67 8.64
C VAL A 170 -2.79 12.93 9.97
N ARG A 171 -2.55 13.58 11.12
CA ARG A 171 -2.78 12.97 12.43
C ARG A 171 -4.22 12.54 12.62
N GLU A 172 -5.18 13.38 12.23
CA GLU A 172 -6.60 13.04 12.30
C GLU A 172 -6.99 11.90 11.37
N MET A 173 -6.41 11.85 10.17
CA MET A 173 -6.61 10.75 9.24
C MET A 173 -6.11 9.40 9.79
N LEU A 174 -5.05 9.40 10.57
CA LEU A 174 -4.44 8.19 11.15
C LEU A 174 -5.21 7.65 12.38
N ARG A 175 -5.94 8.51 13.08
CA ARG A 175 -6.61 8.16 14.35
C ARG A 175 -7.54 6.96 14.21
N GLY A 176 -7.27 5.92 14.99
CA GLY A 176 -8.08 4.70 15.05
C GLY A 176 -8.04 3.83 13.80
N LYS A 177 -7.16 4.11 12.83
CA LYS A 177 -7.09 3.39 11.56
C LYS A 177 -5.78 2.63 11.42
N THR A 178 -5.85 1.51 10.70
CA THR A 178 -4.69 0.78 10.19
C THR A 178 -4.30 1.38 8.84
N THR A 179 -3.20 2.12 8.82
CA THR A 179 -2.77 2.91 7.66
C THR A 179 -1.49 2.34 7.06
N LEU A 180 -1.53 2.03 5.77
CA LEU A 180 -0.33 1.72 4.99
C LEU A 180 0.33 3.03 4.57
N LEU A 181 1.59 3.26 4.99
CA LEU A 181 2.37 4.42 4.57
C LEU A 181 3.36 4.01 3.48
N SER A 182 3.27 4.64 2.32
CA SER A 182 4.12 4.34 1.17
C SER A 182 4.69 5.60 0.53
N GLY A 183 5.69 5.44 -0.33
CA GLY A 183 6.36 6.51 -1.07
C GLY A 183 7.85 6.21 -1.27
N ASN A 184 8.47 6.87 -2.22
CA ASN A 184 9.88 6.69 -2.55
C ASN A 184 10.83 7.07 -1.40
N SER A 185 12.09 6.63 -1.49
CA SER A 185 13.14 7.09 -0.57
C SER A 185 13.36 8.60 -0.72
N GLY A 186 13.49 9.32 0.38
CA GLY A 186 13.78 10.75 0.37
C GLY A 186 12.56 11.68 0.27
N VAL A 187 11.34 11.17 0.05
CA VAL A 187 10.11 12.00 -0.04
C VAL A 187 9.67 12.61 1.31
N GLY A 188 10.31 12.21 2.42
CA GLY A 188 10.02 12.80 3.73
C GLY A 188 9.12 11.96 4.64
N LYS A 189 8.87 10.67 4.34
CA LYS A 189 8.02 9.80 5.19
C LYS A 189 8.42 9.80 6.66
N SER A 190 9.70 9.57 6.95
CA SER A 190 10.19 9.50 8.35
C SER A 190 10.05 10.84 9.06
N THR A 191 10.28 11.95 8.37
CA THR A 191 10.09 13.30 8.91
C THR A 191 8.62 13.55 9.21
N LEU A 192 7.74 13.15 8.30
CA LEU A 192 6.29 13.27 8.49
C LEU A 192 5.81 12.44 9.68
N VAL A 193 6.26 11.17 9.78
CA VAL A 193 5.88 10.32 10.91
C VAL A 193 6.38 10.89 12.23
N ALA A 194 7.61 11.40 12.29
CA ALA A 194 8.15 12.06 13.50
C ALA A 194 7.36 13.33 13.87
N ALA A 195 6.83 14.08 12.90
CA ALA A 195 5.99 15.25 13.14
C ALA A 195 4.58 14.87 13.62
N VAL A 196 4.01 13.80 13.07
CA VAL A 196 2.67 13.31 13.44
C VAL A 196 2.68 12.58 14.79
N GLU A 197 3.70 11.75 15.05
CA GLU A 197 3.83 10.90 16.23
C GLU A 197 5.25 11.03 16.82
N PRO A 198 5.54 12.10 17.58
CA PRO A 198 6.89 12.38 18.09
C PRO A 198 7.47 11.31 19.03
N GLY A 199 6.60 10.45 19.60
CA GLY A 199 7.03 9.33 20.46
C GLY A 199 7.37 8.05 19.70
N LEU A 200 7.16 8.02 18.39
CA LEU A 200 7.40 6.84 17.57
C LEU A 200 8.84 6.83 17.07
N ASP A 201 9.67 5.98 17.66
CA ASP A 201 11.06 5.77 17.21
C ASP A 201 11.08 4.87 15.96
N ILE A 202 10.67 5.43 14.82
CA ILE A 202 10.91 4.81 13.53
C ILE A 202 12.35 5.18 13.15
N ARG A 203 13.28 4.28 13.45
CA ARG A 203 14.70 4.47 13.11
C ARG A 203 14.81 4.71 11.60
N THR A 204 15.12 5.94 11.24
CA THR A 204 15.30 6.41 9.86
C THR A 204 16.31 5.58 9.05
N GLY A 205 17.11 4.74 9.71
CA GLY A 205 18.07 3.82 9.10
C GLY A 205 17.49 2.50 8.61
N GLU A 206 16.38 2.02 9.16
CA GLU A 206 15.77 0.76 8.73
C GLU A 206 14.89 0.95 7.49
N ILE A 207 14.26 2.10 7.32
CA ILE A 207 13.48 2.44 6.12
C ILE A 207 14.36 2.60 4.88
N SER A 208 15.61 3.05 5.02
CA SER A 208 16.49 3.39 3.89
C SER A 208 17.78 2.55 3.76
N GLN A 209 18.22 1.84 4.79
CA GLN A 209 19.53 1.16 4.79
C GLN A 209 19.53 -0.33 4.44
N SER A 210 18.41 -0.96 4.11
CA SER A 210 18.40 -2.36 3.66
C SER A 210 19.15 -2.57 2.32
N HIS A 211 19.70 -1.51 1.72
CA HIS A 211 20.34 -1.57 0.40
C HIS A 211 21.86 -1.78 0.42
N ASN A 212 22.53 -1.74 1.59
CA ASN A 212 24.00 -1.75 1.60
C ASN A 212 24.67 -3.00 2.17
N LYS A 213 23.94 -4.07 2.51
CA LYS A 213 24.60 -5.35 2.87
C LYS A 213 23.94 -6.49 2.10
N GLY A 214 24.66 -7.04 1.15
CA GLY A 214 24.32 -8.18 0.29
C GLY A 214 24.09 -9.50 1.06
N LYS A 215 23.08 -9.52 1.92
CA LYS A 215 22.48 -10.72 2.48
C LYS A 215 20.99 -10.65 2.19
N HIS A 216 20.42 -11.71 1.64
CA HIS A 216 18.99 -11.94 1.45
C HIS A 216 18.26 -11.75 2.79
N THR A 217 17.91 -10.52 3.13
CA THR A 217 17.10 -10.23 4.30
C THR A 217 15.66 -10.15 3.80
N THR A 218 14.88 -11.17 4.11
CA THR A 218 13.42 -11.14 3.97
C THR A 218 12.95 -9.95 4.81
N THR A 219 12.54 -8.89 4.14
CA THR A 219 12.13 -7.65 4.81
C THR A 219 10.71 -7.86 5.30
N PHE A 220 10.56 -8.07 6.59
CA PHE A 220 9.26 -8.23 7.24
C PHE A 220 8.61 -6.86 7.44
N SER A 221 7.30 -6.76 7.15
CA SER A 221 6.52 -5.57 7.48
C SER A 221 6.34 -5.48 8.99
N THR A 222 6.34 -4.25 9.50
CA THR A 222 6.10 -3.97 10.92
C THR A 222 4.96 -2.97 11.05
N MET A 223 4.14 -3.15 12.07
CA MET A 223 2.99 -2.34 12.38
C MET A 223 3.23 -1.62 13.70
N TYR A 224 3.22 -0.30 13.66
CA TYR A 224 3.52 0.56 14.78
C TYR A 224 2.23 1.14 15.36
N PRO A 225 1.94 0.93 16.66
CA PRO A 225 0.79 1.55 17.30
C PRO A 225 1.01 3.06 17.46
N LEU A 226 -0.08 3.83 17.32
CA LEU A 226 -0.09 5.27 17.52
C LEU A 226 -0.69 5.63 18.87
N SER A 227 -0.27 6.77 19.44
CA SER A 227 -0.73 7.23 20.76
C SER A 227 -2.23 7.52 20.80
N ASP A 228 -2.79 8.06 19.71
CA ASP A 228 -4.22 8.35 19.55
C ASP A 228 -5.03 7.13 19.07
N GLY A 229 -4.45 5.94 19.13
CA GLY A 229 -5.02 4.69 18.60
C GLY A 229 -4.84 4.57 17.07
N GLY A 230 -4.94 3.34 16.59
CA GLY A 230 -4.62 3.00 15.19
C GLY A 230 -3.18 2.57 15.02
N TYR A 231 -2.78 2.39 13.76
CA TYR A 231 -1.48 1.82 13.41
C TYR A 231 -0.94 2.38 12.11
N ILE A 232 0.36 2.53 12.02
CA ILE A 232 1.08 2.70 10.76
C ILE A 232 1.77 1.39 10.40
N ILE A 233 1.54 0.90 9.17
CA ILE A 233 2.28 -0.20 8.59
C ILE A 233 3.41 0.40 7.76
N ASP A 234 4.64 0.15 8.17
CA ASP A 234 5.81 0.45 7.36
C ASP A 234 6.18 -0.78 6.54
N THR A 235 6.29 -0.56 5.24
CA THR A 235 6.66 -1.61 4.28
C THR A 235 8.00 -1.25 3.64
N PRO A 236 9.13 -1.68 4.24
CA PRO A 236 10.44 -1.35 3.70
C PRO A 236 10.59 -1.88 2.27
N GLY A 237 11.06 -0.99 1.38
CA GLY A 237 11.50 -1.41 0.04
C GLY A 237 10.39 -1.80 -0.94
N ILE A 238 9.21 -1.18 -0.88
CA ILE A 238 8.19 -1.34 -1.92
C ILE A 238 8.66 -0.60 -3.20
N LYS A 239 9.77 -1.02 -3.79
CA LYS A 239 10.20 -0.58 -5.12
C LYS A 239 9.52 -1.36 -6.25
N GLY A 240 8.67 -2.30 -5.94
CA GLY A 240 8.01 -3.17 -6.90
C GLY A 240 6.61 -3.54 -6.43
N PHE A 241 5.65 -2.60 -6.46
CA PHE A 241 4.26 -3.01 -6.59
C PHE A 241 4.12 -3.68 -7.94
N GLY A 242 4.28 -5.01 -7.96
CA GLY A 242 3.86 -5.79 -9.11
C GLY A 242 2.35 -5.85 -9.09
N LEU A 243 1.73 -5.55 -10.21
CA LEU A 243 0.33 -5.86 -10.43
C LEU A 243 0.22 -7.39 -10.55
N ILE A 244 0.05 -8.05 -9.40
CA ILE A 244 -0.02 -9.50 -9.32
C ILE A 244 -1.49 -9.87 -9.45
N ASP A 245 -1.76 -10.87 -10.28
CA ASP A 245 -3.11 -11.39 -10.52
C ASP A 245 -4.10 -10.38 -11.13
N ILE A 246 -3.63 -9.30 -11.79
CA ILE A 246 -4.46 -8.39 -12.59
C ILE A 246 -4.30 -8.80 -14.06
N GLU A 247 -5.39 -9.22 -14.68
CA GLU A 247 -5.40 -9.49 -16.12
C GLU A 247 -5.46 -8.17 -16.91
N ASP A 248 -4.88 -8.13 -18.12
CA ASP A 248 -4.89 -6.93 -18.98
C ASP A 248 -6.31 -6.43 -19.22
N ALA A 249 -7.25 -7.35 -19.40
CA ALA A 249 -8.66 -7.04 -19.61
C ALA A 249 -9.30 -6.33 -18.40
N GLU A 250 -8.73 -6.46 -17.21
CA GLU A 250 -9.26 -5.86 -15.99
C GLU A 250 -8.54 -4.54 -15.63
N LEU A 251 -7.37 -4.27 -16.21
CA LEU A 251 -6.54 -3.13 -15.80
C LEU A 251 -7.30 -1.78 -15.86
N ALA A 252 -8.09 -1.56 -16.89
CA ALA A 252 -8.88 -0.33 -17.05
C ALA A 252 -9.90 -0.12 -15.91
N HIS A 253 -10.36 -1.21 -15.27
CA HIS A 253 -11.30 -1.13 -14.14
C HIS A 253 -10.65 -0.55 -12.87
N TYR A 254 -9.34 -0.54 -12.79
CA TYR A 254 -8.57 0.02 -11.67
C TYR A 254 -8.06 1.44 -11.92
N PHE A 255 -8.58 2.09 -12.96
CA PHE A 255 -8.45 3.51 -13.24
C PHE A 255 -9.83 4.17 -13.09
N PRO A 256 -10.17 4.79 -11.94
CA PRO A 256 -11.52 5.28 -11.66
C PRO A 256 -12.05 6.25 -12.70
N GLU A 257 -11.16 7.08 -13.30
CA GLU A 257 -11.49 7.97 -14.38
C GLU A 257 -11.87 7.25 -15.68
N MET A 258 -11.25 6.10 -15.98
CA MET A 258 -11.58 5.29 -17.16
C MET A 258 -12.90 4.54 -16.97
N MET A 259 -13.17 4.04 -15.75
CA MET A 259 -14.41 3.32 -15.42
C MET A 259 -15.67 4.08 -15.86
N ARG A 260 -15.64 5.41 -15.87
CA ARG A 260 -16.79 6.24 -16.27
C ARG A 260 -17.15 6.09 -17.76
N TYR A 261 -16.17 5.70 -18.60
CA TYR A 261 -16.31 5.63 -20.06
C TYR A 261 -16.35 4.20 -20.59
N LEU A 262 -16.01 3.18 -19.78
CA LEU A 262 -16.01 1.78 -20.25
C LEU A 262 -17.36 1.34 -20.86
N PRO A 263 -18.54 1.71 -20.26
CA PRO A 263 -19.84 1.31 -20.83
C PRO A 263 -20.12 1.89 -22.22
N ASP A 264 -19.46 2.98 -22.59
CA ASP A 264 -19.67 3.69 -23.87
C ASP A 264 -18.73 3.19 -24.97
N CYS A 265 -17.83 2.24 -24.68
CA CYS A 265 -16.98 1.63 -25.68
C CYS A 265 -17.78 0.73 -26.61
N LYS A 266 -17.48 0.80 -27.91
CA LYS A 266 -18.16 -0.03 -28.92
C LYS A 266 -17.97 -1.53 -28.71
N PHE A 267 -16.80 -1.95 -28.17
CA PHE A 267 -16.45 -3.34 -27.97
C PHE A 267 -16.38 -3.64 -26.48
N TYR A 268 -16.99 -4.71 -26.03
CA TYR A 268 -17.02 -5.11 -24.62
C TYR A 268 -15.62 -5.53 -24.10
N ASN A 269 -14.73 -5.98 -25.00
CA ASN A 269 -13.35 -6.37 -24.70
C ASN A 269 -12.33 -5.31 -25.20
N CYS A 270 -12.73 -4.04 -25.21
CA CYS A 270 -11.86 -2.95 -25.63
C CYS A 270 -10.62 -2.87 -24.74
N SER A 271 -9.44 -2.87 -25.34
CA SER A 271 -8.18 -2.67 -24.63
C SER A 271 -7.84 -1.20 -24.41
N HIS A 272 -8.66 -0.29 -24.94
CA HIS A 272 -8.50 1.17 -24.86
C HIS A 272 -7.17 1.69 -25.43
N THR A 273 -6.58 0.97 -26.37
CA THR A 273 -5.29 1.32 -26.98
C THR A 273 -5.44 1.80 -28.40
N HIS A 274 -6.07 1.01 -29.27
CA HIS A 274 -6.13 1.27 -30.73
C HIS A 274 -7.52 1.03 -31.35
N GLU A 275 -8.50 0.60 -30.56
CA GLU A 275 -9.83 0.28 -31.09
C GLU A 275 -10.56 1.53 -31.60
N PRO A 276 -11.18 1.43 -32.78
CA PRO A 276 -11.99 2.52 -33.31
C PRO A 276 -13.22 2.78 -32.43
N HIS A 277 -13.53 4.03 -32.21
CA HIS A 277 -14.64 4.48 -31.35
C HIS A 277 -14.52 4.03 -29.90
N CYS A 278 -13.29 4.02 -29.37
CA CYS A 278 -13.02 3.80 -27.95
C CYS A 278 -13.39 5.05 -27.15
N ALA A 279 -14.36 4.96 -26.27
CA ALA A 279 -14.81 6.09 -25.45
C ALA A 279 -13.71 6.63 -24.51
N VAL A 280 -12.85 5.77 -24.00
CA VAL A 280 -11.70 6.17 -23.16
C VAL A 280 -10.72 7.02 -23.99
N VAL A 281 -10.31 6.55 -25.17
CA VAL A 281 -9.39 7.32 -26.05
C VAL A 281 -9.99 8.66 -26.45
N GLU A 282 -11.30 8.70 -26.74
CA GLU A 282 -11.97 9.96 -27.06
C GLU A 282 -12.04 10.90 -25.85
N ALA A 283 -12.24 10.38 -24.63
CA ALA A 283 -12.21 11.15 -23.40
C ALA A 283 -10.81 11.75 -23.13
N VAL A 284 -9.74 10.99 -23.40
CA VAL A 284 -8.35 11.50 -23.35
C VAL A 284 -8.15 12.65 -24.33
N LYS A 285 -8.60 12.51 -25.60
CA LYS A 285 -8.49 13.57 -26.61
C LYS A 285 -9.24 14.84 -26.23
N ARG A 286 -10.35 14.72 -25.49
CA ARG A 286 -11.12 15.86 -24.99
C ARG A 286 -10.56 16.45 -23.68
N GLY A 287 -9.51 15.85 -23.11
CA GLY A 287 -8.93 16.27 -21.83
C GLY A 287 -9.76 15.91 -20.60
N GLU A 288 -10.75 15.03 -20.74
CA GLU A 288 -11.60 14.55 -19.64
C GLU A 288 -10.89 13.45 -18.81
N ILE A 289 -9.91 12.78 -19.42
CA ILE A 289 -8.94 11.91 -18.77
C ILE A 289 -7.56 12.54 -18.97
N ALA A 290 -6.82 12.75 -17.89
CA ALA A 290 -5.49 13.33 -17.95
C ALA A 290 -4.53 12.41 -18.73
N TYR A 291 -3.83 12.98 -19.73
CA TYR A 291 -2.93 12.22 -20.60
C TYR A 291 -1.83 11.45 -19.82
N PRO A 292 -1.18 12.02 -18.77
CA PRO A 292 -0.17 11.28 -17.99
C PRO A 292 -0.71 9.99 -17.36
N ARG A 293 -1.97 9.99 -16.92
CA ARG A 293 -2.64 8.80 -16.37
C ARG A 293 -2.89 7.75 -17.45
N TYR A 294 -3.34 8.17 -18.61
CA TYR A 294 -3.50 7.28 -19.76
C TYR A 294 -2.15 6.72 -20.25
N GLU A 295 -1.10 7.54 -20.27
CA GLU A 295 0.25 7.09 -20.60
C GLU A 295 0.75 6.02 -19.62
N SER A 296 0.50 6.19 -18.31
CA SER A 296 0.81 5.18 -17.31
C SER A 296 0.03 3.88 -17.53
N TYR A 297 -1.25 3.98 -17.91
CA TYR A 297 -2.06 2.81 -18.29
C TYR A 297 -1.40 2.03 -19.44
N LEU A 298 -1.00 2.71 -20.52
CA LEU A 298 -0.35 2.08 -21.67
C LEU A 298 0.98 1.42 -21.29
N LYS A 299 1.79 2.08 -20.46
CA LYS A 299 3.07 1.53 -19.97
C LYS A 299 2.87 0.27 -19.14
N ILE A 300 1.87 0.27 -18.25
CA ILE A 300 1.54 -0.90 -17.43
C ILE A 300 1.10 -2.07 -18.32
N MET A 301 0.27 -1.81 -19.34
CA MET A 301 -0.13 -2.83 -20.32
C MET A 301 1.05 -3.43 -21.08
N ASP A 302 2.00 -2.61 -21.54
CA ASP A 302 3.18 -3.06 -22.33
C ASP A 302 4.18 -3.88 -21.48
N GLU A 303 4.28 -3.62 -20.18
CA GLU A 303 5.20 -4.36 -19.31
C GLU A 303 4.77 -5.80 -19.03
N ASP A 304 3.47 -6.03 -18.88
CA ASP A 304 2.96 -7.38 -18.61
C ASP A 304 3.24 -8.34 -19.77
N ASP A 305 3.27 -7.85 -21.01
CA ASP A 305 3.67 -8.66 -22.18
C ASP A 305 5.15 -9.11 -22.15
N LYS A 306 6.04 -8.33 -21.55
CA LYS A 306 7.48 -8.64 -21.42
C LYS A 306 7.80 -9.64 -20.29
N TYR A 307 6.96 -9.70 -19.26
CA TYR A 307 7.16 -10.58 -18.10
C TYR A 307 6.38 -11.90 -18.16
N ARG A 308 5.55 -12.10 -19.20
CA ARG A 308 4.77 -13.34 -19.43
C ARG A 308 5.44 -14.37 -20.34
N LYS A 309 6.61 -14.07 -20.91
CA LYS A 309 7.37 -15.01 -21.75
C LYS A 309 8.42 -15.77 -20.97
#